data_303faa440a9751f1c0351a6268d4e79b
#
_entry.id   303faa440a9751f1c0351a6268d4e79b
#
_cell.length_a   1.000
_cell.length_b   1.000
_cell.length_c   1.000
_cell.angle_alpha   90.00
_cell.angle_beta   90.00
_cell.angle_gamma   90.00
#
_symmetry.space_group_name_H-M   'P 1'
#
loop_
_entity.id
_entity.type
_entity.pdbx_description
1 polymer ?
#
loop_
_entity_poly.entity_id
_entity_poly.type
_entity_poly.pdbx_seq_one_letter_code
_entity_poly.pdbx_strand_id
1 'polypeptide(L)'
;MTIGIAYPSETNSDGMRVAIIEAARELFAKFGYKKTTMEDIAQALRKGKSSLYYYFKNKEEIFQAVIELEKDILFTELNKVVESSLTPKDKFKEYVITRMKTIHMLENYMKVLKDDTLGAYEFFDKLRGKGEAEEAQLLTKMLEEGQRDDSFLVKNVNMAAVAIAIALKGLEGPLFKSINKFEDFKVQIDNILNILFFGIVKR
;
A
#
# COMPACT_ATOMS: atom_id res chain seq x y z
N MET A 1 12.80 3.61 -12.12
CA MET A 1 11.75 4.29 -12.91
C MET A 1 10.89 5.08 -11.93
N THR A 2 10.96 6.39 -11.96
CA THR A 2 10.21 7.28 -11.07
C THR A 2 8.78 7.35 -11.59
N ILE A 3 7.80 6.92 -10.80
CA ILE A 3 6.39 7.06 -11.15
C ILE A 3 6.05 8.54 -10.97
N GLY A 4 5.92 9.28 -12.07
CA GLY A 4 5.48 10.66 -12.06
C GLY A 4 4.00 10.74 -11.72
N ILE A 5 3.68 11.21 -10.52
CA ILE A 5 2.31 11.46 -10.09
C ILE A 5 1.98 12.90 -10.45
N ALA A 6 1.00 13.12 -11.35
CA ALA A 6 0.45 14.45 -11.63
C ALA A 6 -0.54 14.82 -10.52
N TYR A 7 -0.24 15.89 -9.78
CA TYR A 7 -1.15 16.47 -8.79
C TYR A 7 -1.94 17.63 -9.41
N PRO A 8 -3.22 17.82 -9.02
CA PRO A 8 -4.00 18.99 -9.44
C PRO A 8 -3.38 20.28 -8.87
N SER A 9 -3.35 21.32 -9.66
CA SER A 9 -2.90 22.66 -9.29
C SER A 9 -3.93 23.32 -8.35
N GLU A 10 -3.78 23.12 -7.05
CA GLU A 10 -4.56 23.86 -6.06
C GLU A 10 -3.62 24.67 -5.16
N THR A 11 -4.05 25.84 -4.77
CA THR A 11 -3.47 26.93 -3.95
C THR A 11 -2.00 26.76 -3.46
N ASN A 12 -1.25 27.85 -3.40
CA ASN A 12 0.19 27.90 -3.01
C ASN A 12 0.52 27.20 -1.67
N SER A 13 -0.46 27.03 -0.80
CA SER A 13 -0.41 26.32 0.48
C SER A 13 -0.37 24.78 0.28
N ASP A 14 -1.22 24.23 -0.59
CA ASP A 14 -1.29 22.80 -0.83
C ASP A 14 -0.05 22.31 -1.59
N GLY A 15 0.46 23.11 -2.53
CA GLY A 15 1.70 22.81 -3.23
C GLY A 15 2.92 22.67 -2.31
N MET A 16 3.04 23.50 -1.27
CA MET A 16 4.13 23.39 -0.31
C MET A 16 3.97 22.16 0.59
N ARG A 17 2.76 21.85 1.03
CA ARG A 17 2.50 20.64 1.84
C ARG A 17 2.88 19.39 1.07
N VAL A 18 2.53 19.29 -0.20
CA VAL A 18 2.93 18.19 -1.09
C VAL A 18 4.44 18.12 -1.25
N ALA A 19 5.11 19.26 -1.50
CA ALA A 19 6.56 19.28 -1.61
C ALA A 19 7.28 18.81 -0.35
N ILE A 20 6.76 19.13 0.84
CA ILE A 20 7.31 18.67 2.12
C ILE A 20 7.17 17.13 2.22
N ILE A 21 6.01 16.58 1.88
CA ILE A 21 5.76 15.13 1.93
C ILE A 21 6.69 14.38 0.98
N GLU A 22 6.87 14.86 -0.27
CA GLU A 22 7.74 14.22 -1.25
C GLU A 22 9.22 14.27 -0.83
N ALA A 23 9.72 15.43 -0.39
CA ALA A 23 11.09 15.54 0.10
C ALA A 23 11.32 14.63 1.32
N ALA A 24 10.38 14.58 2.24
CA ALA A 24 10.43 13.70 3.41
C ALA A 24 10.39 12.22 3.00
N ARG A 25 9.56 11.85 2.03
CA ARG A 25 9.46 10.49 1.49
C ARG A 25 10.81 9.98 1.00
N GLU A 26 11.52 10.79 0.20
CA GLU A 26 12.85 10.44 -0.29
C GLU A 26 13.88 10.32 0.84
N LEU A 27 13.87 11.26 1.80
CA LEU A 27 14.79 11.25 2.93
C LEU A 27 14.55 10.07 3.88
N PHE A 28 13.29 9.77 4.20
CA PHE A 28 12.94 8.61 5.02
C PHE A 28 13.28 7.30 4.31
N ALA A 29 13.06 7.21 3.00
CA ALA A 29 13.45 6.07 2.20
C ALA A 29 14.97 5.86 2.21
N LYS A 30 15.75 6.93 2.10
CA LYS A 30 17.22 6.86 2.02
C LYS A 30 17.88 6.66 3.39
N PHE A 31 17.49 7.43 4.40
CA PHE A 31 18.19 7.50 5.68
C PHE A 31 17.44 6.83 6.84
N GLY A 32 16.16 6.54 6.64
CA GLY A 32 15.24 6.01 7.65
C GLY A 32 14.61 7.10 8.52
N TYR A 33 13.46 6.78 9.13
CA TYR A 33 12.70 7.70 9.97
C TYR A 33 13.52 8.25 11.16
N LYS A 34 14.27 7.37 11.85
CA LYS A 34 15.01 7.76 13.09
C LYS A 34 16.11 8.79 12.82
N LYS A 35 16.81 8.65 11.70
CA LYS A 35 17.97 9.51 11.36
C LYS A 35 17.59 10.81 10.67
N THR A 36 16.43 10.87 10.03
CA THR A 36 15.96 12.09 9.34
C THR A 36 15.39 13.08 10.35
N THR A 37 15.72 14.36 10.20
CA THR A 37 15.27 15.46 11.05
C THR A 37 14.38 16.45 10.28
N MET A 38 13.69 17.34 10.99
CA MET A 38 12.94 18.46 10.39
C MET A 38 13.87 19.41 9.63
N GLU A 39 15.10 19.56 10.11
CA GLU A 39 16.16 20.36 9.48
C GLU A 39 16.56 19.79 8.12
N ASP A 40 16.76 18.48 8.03
CA ASP A 40 17.13 17.82 6.78
C ASP A 40 16.06 18.00 5.71
N ILE A 41 14.79 17.89 6.09
CA ILE A 41 13.65 18.10 5.19
C ILE A 41 13.58 19.57 4.74
N ALA A 42 13.77 20.52 5.66
CA ALA A 42 13.79 21.94 5.34
C ALA A 42 14.96 22.29 4.38
N GLN A 43 16.12 21.74 4.64
CA GLN A 43 17.32 21.92 3.80
C GLN A 43 17.11 21.38 2.38
N ALA A 44 16.51 20.19 2.24
CA ALA A 44 16.19 19.59 0.94
C ALA A 44 15.28 20.49 0.09
N LEU A 45 14.37 21.22 0.74
CA LEU A 45 13.47 22.19 0.09
C LEU A 45 14.06 23.60 -0.05
N ARG A 46 15.29 23.84 0.45
CA ARG A 46 15.89 25.17 0.55
C ARG A 46 15.00 26.17 1.29
N LYS A 47 14.35 25.72 2.35
CA LYS A 47 13.45 26.51 3.21
C LYS A 47 13.96 26.54 4.65
N GLY A 48 13.52 27.54 5.41
CA GLY A 48 13.75 27.60 6.84
C GLY A 48 12.87 26.59 7.60
N LYS A 49 13.38 26.09 8.73
CA LYS A 49 12.62 25.14 9.59
C LYS A 49 11.24 25.65 10.01
N SER A 50 11.11 26.97 10.25
CA SER A 50 9.83 27.62 10.58
C SER A 50 8.77 27.43 9.49
N SER A 51 9.17 27.35 8.22
CA SER A 51 8.25 27.10 7.12
C SER A 51 7.62 25.72 7.20
N LEU A 52 8.34 24.70 7.66
CA LEU A 52 7.79 23.35 7.83
C LEU A 52 6.80 23.29 8.99
N TYR A 53 7.12 23.97 10.11
CA TYR A 53 6.24 23.99 11.28
C TYR A 53 4.89 24.69 11.04
N TYR A 54 4.79 25.47 9.99
CA TYR A 54 3.50 26.01 9.55
C TYR A 54 2.56 24.92 9.02
N TYR A 55 3.09 23.86 8.38
CA TYR A 55 2.32 22.78 7.76
C TYR A 55 2.23 21.52 8.63
N PHE A 56 3.26 21.22 9.41
CA PHE A 56 3.37 20.02 10.21
C PHE A 56 3.98 20.32 11.57
N LYS A 57 3.33 19.90 12.64
CA LYS A 57 3.77 20.19 14.01
C LYS A 57 5.07 19.45 14.37
N ASN A 58 5.30 18.29 13.80
CA ASN A 58 6.44 17.43 14.09
C ASN A 58 6.76 16.47 12.94
N LYS A 59 7.86 15.76 13.06
CA LYS A 59 8.32 14.76 12.08
C LYS A 59 7.34 13.59 11.94
N GLU A 60 6.66 13.22 13.01
CA GLU A 60 5.70 12.12 13.02
C GLU A 60 4.49 12.44 12.12
N GLU A 61 3.96 13.66 12.16
CA GLU A 61 2.88 14.08 11.25
C GLU A 61 3.31 14.04 9.77
N ILE A 62 4.57 14.41 9.47
CA ILE A 62 5.11 14.29 8.10
C ILE A 62 5.23 12.81 7.72
N PHE A 63 5.73 11.96 8.61
CA PHE A 63 5.88 10.53 8.34
C PHE A 63 4.53 9.86 8.12
N GLN A 64 3.53 10.20 8.94
CA GLN A 64 2.16 9.75 8.74
C GLN A 64 1.64 10.14 7.34
N ALA A 65 1.84 11.39 6.93
CA ALA A 65 1.42 11.85 5.60
C ALA A 65 2.16 11.12 4.46
N VAL A 66 3.43 10.76 4.66
CA VAL A 66 4.20 9.95 3.70
C VAL A 66 3.61 8.54 3.58
N ILE A 67 3.26 7.89 4.68
CA ILE A 67 2.66 6.56 4.65
C ILE A 67 1.25 6.58 4.05
N GLU A 68 0.46 7.64 4.34
CA GLU A 68 -0.84 7.85 3.69
C GLU A 68 -0.69 8.00 2.18
N LEU A 69 0.27 8.80 1.70
CA LEU A 69 0.57 8.94 0.28
C LEU A 69 0.96 7.60 -0.36
N GLU A 70 1.83 6.81 0.28
CA GLU A 70 2.23 5.50 -0.23
C GLU A 70 1.05 4.51 -0.26
N LYS A 71 0.14 4.59 0.71
CA LYS A 71 -1.12 3.85 0.69
C LYS A 71 -1.98 4.25 -0.52
N ASP A 72 -2.13 5.55 -0.77
CA ASP A 72 -2.93 6.05 -1.89
C ASP A 72 -2.37 5.60 -3.25
N ILE A 73 -1.04 5.52 -3.38
CA ILE A 73 -0.38 4.93 -4.55
C ILE A 73 -0.79 3.46 -4.72
N LEU A 74 -0.76 2.68 -3.63
CA LEU A 74 -1.18 1.28 -3.67
C LEU A 74 -2.62 1.16 -4.16
N PHE A 75 -3.55 1.89 -3.56
CA PHE A 75 -4.97 1.81 -3.92
C PHE A 75 -5.26 2.32 -5.34
N THR A 76 -4.49 3.29 -5.82
CA THR A 76 -4.56 3.74 -7.21
C THR A 76 -4.22 2.61 -8.18
N GLU A 77 -3.15 1.87 -7.93
CA GLU A 77 -2.75 0.73 -8.77
C GLU A 77 -3.76 -0.43 -8.67
N LEU A 78 -4.28 -0.71 -7.49
CA LEU A 78 -5.30 -1.75 -7.30
C LEU A 78 -6.62 -1.42 -8.00
N ASN A 79 -7.07 -0.17 -7.94
CA ASN A 79 -8.26 0.28 -8.66
C ASN A 79 -8.13 0.09 -10.18
N LYS A 80 -6.95 0.37 -10.77
CA LYS A 80 -6.72 0.13 -12.20
C LYS A 80 -6.97 -1.34 -12.59
N VAL A 81 -6.57 -2.27 -11.73
CA VAL A 81 -6.81 -3.71 -11.95
C VAL A 81 -8.30 -4.04 -11.82
N VAL A 82 -8.95 -3.55 -10.77
CA VAL A 82 -10.39 -3.78 -10.53
C VAL A 82 -11.24 -3.28 -11.70
N GLU A 83 -10.87 -2.14 -12.30
CA GLU A 83 -11.59 -1.51 -13.41
C GLU A 83 -11.14 -2.03 -14.79
N SER A 84 -10.17 -2.94 -14.87
CA SER A 84 -9.70 -3.52 -16.12
C SER A 84 -10.75 -4.44 -16.75
N SER A 85 -10.58 -4.73 -18.05
CA SER A 85 -11.41 -5.68 -18.80
C SER A 85 -10.97 -7.13 -18.72
N LEU A 86 -10.11 -7.49 -17.75
CA LEU A 86 -9.68 -8.87 -17.52
C LEU A 86 -10.86 -9.73 -17.05
N THR A 87 -10.77 -11.05 -17.29
CA THR A 87 -11.73 -11.99 -16.70
C THR A 87 -11.65 -11.92 -15.17
N PRO A 88 -12.73 -12.20 -14.42
CA PRO A 88 -12.71 -12.14 -12.95
C PRO A 88 -11.58 -12.94 -12.31
N LYS A 89 -11.25 -14.10 -12.87
CA LYS A 89 -10.14 -14.95 -12.41
C LYS A 89 -8.78 -14.31 -12.67
N ASP A 90 -8.55 -13.77 -13.87
CA ASP A 90 -7.30 -13.12 -14.22
C ASP A 90 -7.15 -11.79 -13.47
N LYS A 91 -8.25 -11.04 -13.30
CA LYS A 91 -8.32 -9.82 -12.52
C LYS A 91 -7.90 -10.07 -11.07
N PHE A 92 -8.41 -11.14 -10.45
CA PHE A 92 -8.03 -11.51 -9.08
C PHE A 92 -6.54 -11.88 -8.97
N LYS A 93 -6.02 -12.64 -9.94
CA LYS A 93 -4.60 -12.97 -10.01
C LYS A 93 -3.74 -11.70 -10.14
N GLU A 94 -4.09 -10.82 -11.10
CA GLU A 94 -3.37 -9.57 -11.33
C GLU A 94 -3.47 -8.62 -10.14
N TYR A 95 -4.60 -8.61 -9.43
CA TYR A 95 -4.78 -7.85 -8.19
C TYR A 95 -3.75 -8.24 -7.13
N VAL A 96 -3.60 -9.52 -6.86
CA VAL A 96 -2.64 -10.02 -5.86
C VAL A 96 -1.20 -9.72 -6.28
N ILE A 97 -0.86 -9.92 -7.57
CA ILE A 97 0.46 -9.61 -8.11
C ILE A 97 0.76 -8.11 -8.00
N THR A 98 -0.14 -7.26 -8.46
CA THR A 98 0.00 -5.80 -8.43
C THR A 98 0.13 -5.31 -6.99
N ARG A 99 -0.70 -5.82 -6.08
CA ARG A 99 -0.63 -5.50 -4.66
C ARG A 99 0.75 -5.75 -4.07
N MET A 100 1.25 -6.95 -4.22
CA MET A 100 2.54 -7.34 -3.66
C MET A 100 3.70 -6.60 -4.32
N LYS A 101 3.66 -6.43 -5.65
CA LYS A 101 4.66 -5.65 -6.41
C LYS A 101 4.70 -4.19 -5.96
N THR A 102 3.54 -3.56 -5.84
CA THR A 102 3.45 -2.15 -5.44
C THR A 102 3.95 -1.97 -4.02
N ILE A 103 3.52 -2.79 -3.06
CA ILE A 103 4.02 -2.73 -1.67
C ILE A 103 5.54 -2.90 -1.63
N HIS A 104 6.10 -3.81 -2.41
CA HIS A 104 7.56 -4.00 -2.48
C HIS A 104 8.30 -2.74 -2.97
N MET A 105 7.67 -1.91 -3.79
CA MET A 105 8.25 -0.65 -4.30
C MET A 105 8.06 0.53 -3.35
N LEU A 106 7.15 0.45 -2.38
CA LEU A 106 6.85 1.49 -1.41
C LEU A 106 7.84 1.40 -0.23
N GLU A 107 8.97 2.08 -0.35
CA GLU A 107 10.12 1.89 0.55
C GLU A 107 9.83 2.22 2.01
N ASN A 108 9.03 3.26 2.28
CA ASN A 108 8.71 3.66 3.64
C ASN A 108 7.70 2.71 4.26
N TYR A 109 6.66 2.32 3.51
CA TYR A 109 5.71 1.30 3.94
C TYR A 109 6.41 -0.02 4.25
N MET A 110 7.32 -0.46 3.38
CA MET A 110 8.14 -1.65 3.59
C MET A 110 9.03 -1.58 4.83
N LYS A 111 9.59 -0.40 5.14
CA LYS A 111 10.39 -0.22 6.36
C LYS A 111 9.56 -0.36 7.62
N VAL A 112 8.32 0.15 7.61
CA VAL A 112 7.39 -0.02 8.73
C VAL A 112 7.02 -1.49 8.92
N LEU A 113 6.81 -2.25 7.84
CA LEU A 113 6.53 -3.68 7.92
C LEU A 113 7.70 -4.50 8.48
N LYS A 114 8.93 -4.04 8.26
CA LYS A 114 10.15 -4.73 8.71
C LYS A 114 10.65 -4.30 10.08
N ASP A 115 10.33 -3.09 10.53
CA ASP A 115 10.77 -2.51 11.80
C ASP A 115 9.62 -2.53 12.81
N ASP A 116 9.64 -3.51 13.71
CA ASP A 116 8.61 -3.68 14.74
C ASP A 116 8.47 -2.44 15.65
N THR A 117 9.52 -1.60 15.77
CA THR A 117 9.46 -0.36 16.52
C THR A 117 8.70 0.76 15.82
N LEU A 118 8.72 0.78 14.48
CA LEU A 118 7.93 1.71 13.68
C LEU A 118 6.48 1.26 13.56
N GLY A 119 6.25 -0.04 13.45
CA GLY A 119 4.91 -0.63 13.42
C GLY A 119 4.09 -0.46 14.71
N ALA A 120 4.74 -0.12 15.84
CA ALA A 120 4.09 0.12 17.12
C ALA A 120 3.40 1.50 17.25
N TYR A 121 3.55 2.41 16.26
CA TYR A 121 2.85 3.69 16.31
C TYR A 121 1.35 3.52 16.12
N GLU A 122 0.55 4.10 17.02
CA GLU A 122 -0.92 4.01 17.02
C GLU A 122 -1.55 4.50 15.70
N PHE A 123 -0.97 5.53 15.07
CA PHE A 123 -1.47 6.03 13.79
C PHE A 123 -1.37 4.98 12.69
N PHE A 124 -0.34 4.12 12.75
CA PHE A 124 -0.14 3.08 11.74
C PHE A 124 -1.21 2.00 11.82
N ASP A 125 -1.60 1.60 13.03
CA ASP A 125 -2.73 0.67 13.21
C ASP A 125 -4.05 1.24 12.72
N LYS A 126 -4.31 2.54 12.97
CA LYS A 126 -5.48 3.23 12.44
C LYS A 126 -5.48 3.28 10.90
N LEU A 127 -4.32 3.58 10.32
CA LEU A 127 -4.17 3.63 8.85
C LEU A 127 -4.37 2.24 8.23
N ARG A 128 -3.82 1.20 8.85
CA ARG A 128 -4.00 -0.20 8.42
C ARG A 128 -5.46 -0.63 8.48
N GLY A 129 -6.18 -0.30 9.55
CA GLY A 129 -7.59 -0.63 9.69
C GLY A 129 -8.46 0.03 8.62
N LYS A 130 -8.22 1.30 8.29
CA LYS A 130 -8.90 1.97 7.16
C LYS A 130 -8.58 1.27 5.82
N GLY A 131 -7.33 0.92 5.58
CA GLY A 131 -6.90 0.21 4.38
C GLY A 131 -7.58 -1.14 4.21
N GLU A 132 -7.79 -1.89 5.29
CA GLU A 132 -8.52 -3.17 5.24
C GLU A 132 -9.96 -3.01 4.77
N ALA A 133 -10.66 -1.99 5.26
CA ALA A 133 -12.03 -1.74 4.84
C ALA A 133 -12.13 -1.33 3.36
N GLU A 134 -11.22 -0.46 2.89
CA GLU A 134 -11.12 -0.06 1.50
C GLU A 134 -10.76 -1.27 0.59
N GLU A 135 -9.81 -2.09 1.02
CA GLU A 135 -9.42 -3.30 0.29
C GLU A 135 -10.56 -4.31 0.20
N ALA A 136 -11.30 -4.52 1.29
CA ALA A 136 -12.47 -5.39 1.29
C ALA A 136 -13.54 -4.92 0.29
N GLN A 137 -13.72 -3.60 0.11
CA GLN A 137 -14.64 -3.06 -0.90
C GLN A 137 -14.19 -3.38 -2.33
N LEU A 138 -12.90 -3.28 -2.65
CA LEU A 138 -12.35 -3.63 -3.96
C LEU A 138 -12.53 -5.13 -4.25
N LEU A 139 -12.21 -5.97 -3.26
CA LEU A 139 -12.38 -7.41 -3.35
C LEU A 139 -13.86 -7.81 -3.52
N THR A 140 -14.77 -7.13 -2.81
CA THR A 140 -16.22 -7.33 -2.98
C THR A 140 -16.64 -7.12 -4.42
N LYS A 141 -16.24 -6.00 -5.05
CA LYS A 141 -16.56 -5.73 -6.47
C LYS A 141 -16.10 -6.86 -7.40
N MET A 142 -14.88 -7.35 -7.22
CA MET A 142 -14.35 -8.43 -8.06
C MET A 142 -15.06 -9.77 -7.81
N LEU A 143 -15.38 -10.09 -6.56
CA LEU A 143 -16.09 -11.33 -6.24
C LEU A 143 -17.54 -11.31 -6.76
N GLU A 144 -18.23 -10.17 -6.67
CA GLU A 144 -19.58 -9.99 -7.26
C GLU A 144 -19.57 -10.10 -8.78
N GLU A 145 -18.53 -9.53 -9.43
CA GLU A 145 -18.34 -9.67 -10.89
C GLU A 145 -18.18 -11.15 -11.25
N GLY A 146 -17.33 -11.89 -10.54
CA GLY A 146 -17.11 -13.31 -10.79
C GLY A 146 -18.30 -14.20 -10.43
N GLN A 147 -19.20 -13.77 -9.54
CA GLN A 147 -20.48 -14.45 -9.33
C GLN A 147 -21.45 -14.22 -10.49
N ARG A 148 -21.49 -13.01 -11.04
CA ARG A 148 -22.39 -12.67 -12.14
C ARG A 148 -22.05 -13.41 -13.44
N ASP A 149 -20.78 -13.69 -13.67
CA ASP A 149 -20.31 -14.44 -14.86
C ASP A 149 -20.09 -15.94 -14.59
N ASP A 150 -20.51 -16.42 -13.41
CA ASP A 150 -20.41 -17.82 -12.98
C ASP A 150 -18.97 -18.36 -12.82
N SER A 151 -17.97 -17.44 -12.75
CA SER A 151 -16.57 -17.80 -12.50
C SER A 151 -16.27 -18.17 -11.05
N PHE A 152 -17.03 -17.57 -10.10
CA PHE A 152 -16.83 -17.77 -8.67
C PHE A 152 -18.08 -18.28 -7.96
N LEU A 153 -17.91 -19.25 -7.07
CA LEU A 153 -18.95 -19.73 -6.18
C LEU A 153 -18.64 -19.29 -4.74
N VAL A 154 -19.23 -18.18 -4.31
CA VAL A 154 -19.02 -17.59 -2.99
C VAL A 154 -20.36 -17.43 -2.27
N LYS A 155 -20.54 -18.07 -1.09
CA LYS A 155 -21.80 -17.99 -0.34
C LYS A 155 -22.06 -16.61 0.28
N ASN A 156 -21.01 -15.97 0.79
CA ASN A 156 -21.09 -14.65 1.42
C ASN A 156 -19.91 -13.81 0.92
N VAL A 157 -20.16 -12.94 -0.06
CA VAL A 157 -19.16 -12.14 -0.73
C VAL A 157 -18.45 -11.18 0.24
N ASN A 158 -19.20 -10.50 1.10
CA ASN A 158 -18.62 -9.54 2.03
C ASN A 158 -17.68 -10.22 3.03
N MET A 159 -18.08 -11.37 3.59
CA MET A 159 -17.21 -12.12 4.51
C MET A 159 -15.99 -12.68 3.80
N ALA A 160 -16.13 -13.16 2.58
CA ALA A 160 -15.01 -13.65 1.77
C ALA A 160 -14.03 -12.51 1.45
N ALA A 161 -14.52 -11.35 1.06
CA ALA A 161 -13.70 -10.18 0.78
C ALA A 161 -12.88 -9.75 2.00
N VAL A 162 -13.51 -9.64 3.17
CA VAL A 162 -12.83 -9.33 4.43
C VAL A 162 -11.77 -10.40 4.77
N ALA A 163 -12.12 -11.68 4.67
CA ALA A 163 -11.20 -12.78 4.97
C ALA A 163 -9.98 -12.76 4.03
N ILE A 164 -10.18 -12.49 2.74
CA ILE A 164 -9.11 -12.37 1.75
C ILE A 164 -8.22 -11.15 2.05
N ALA A 165 -8.80 -9.99 2.35
CA ALA A 165 -8.05 -8.78 2.71
C ALA A 165 -7.14 -9.04 3.93
N ILE A 166 -7.68 -9.66 4.98
CA ILE A 166 -6.91 -10.03 6.18
C ILE A 166 -5.81 -11.04 5.84
N ALA A 167 -6.10 -12.04 5.01
CA ALA A 167 -5.12 -13.04 4.60
C ALA A 167 -3.97 -12.42 3.79
N LEU A 168 -4.28 -11.56 2.81
CA LEU A 168 -3.28 -10.86 2.01
C LEU A 168 -2.38 -9.98 2.87
N LYS A 169 -2.97 -9.25 3.83
CA LYS A 169 -2.23 -8.45 4.81
C LYS A 169 -1.35 -9.32 5.72
N GLY A 170 -1.88 -10.41 6.22
CA GLY A 170 -1.13 -11.35 7.07
C GLY A 170 0.09 -11.96 6.38
N LEU A 171 0.05 -12.07 5.05
CA LEU A 171 1.17 -12.58 4.25
C LEU A 171 2.28 -11.54 4.04
N GLU A 172 2.03 -10.24 4.17
CA GLU A 172 3.02 -9.18 3.91
C GLU A 172 4.30 -9.37 4.75
N GLY A 173 4.16 -9.41 6.07
CA GLY A 173 5.31 -9.52 6.97
C GLY A 173 6.17 -10.76 6.71
N PRO A 174 5.62 -11.99 6.75
CA PRO A 174 6.36 -13.21 6.47
C PRO A 174 7.03 -13.24 5.10
N LEU A 175 6.30 -12.81 4.05
CA LEU A 175 6.81 -12.84 2.70
C LEU A 175 7.93 -11.82 2.50
N PHE A 176 7.76 -10.58 2.92
CA PHE A 176 8.76 -9.52 2.73
C PHE A 176 9.97 -9.65 3.67
N LYS A 177 9.87 -10.35 4.80
CA LYS A 177 11.03 -10.68 5.64
C LYS A 177 11.91 -11.77 5.04
N SER A 178 11.32 -12.69 4.26
CA SER A 178 12.01 -13.87 3.72
C SER A 178 12.52 -13.72 2.29
N ILE A 179 12.05 -12.73 1.53
CA ILE A 179 12.29 -12.62 0.09
C ILE A 179 12.98 -11.30 -0.25
N ASN A 180 14.13 -11.39 -0.96
CA ASN A 180 14.90 -10.23 -1.39
C ASN A 180 14.63 -9.81 -2.85
N LYS A 181 14.06 -10.71 -3.68
CA LYS A 181 13.78 -10.43 -5.10
C LYS A 181 12.33 -10.73 -5.42
N PHE A 182 11.70 -9.88 -6.21
CA PHE A 182 10.29 -10.04 -6.60
C PHE A 182 10.03 -11.31 -7.43
N GLU A 183 11.02 -11.78 -8.21
CA GLU A 183 10.91 -13.01 -9.00
C GLU A 183 10.68 -14.25 -8.12
N ASP A 184 11.35 -14.33 -6.96
CA ASP A 184 11.17 -15.42 -5.99
C ASP A 184 9.76 -15.39 -5.38
N PHE A 185 9.17 -14.20 -5.38
CA PHE A 185 7.83 -13.93 -4.87
C PHE A 185 6.73 -14.48 -5.78
N LYS A 186 6.93 -14.40 -7.10
CA LYS A 186 5.94 -14.82 -8.09
C LYS A 186 5.54 -16.29 -7.94
N VAL A 187 6.51 -17.15 -7.71
CA VAL A 187 6.27 -18.59 -7.48
C VAL A 187 5.43 -18.83 -6.23
N GLN A 188 5.70 -18.10 -5.16
CA GLN A 188 4.93 -18.22 -3.91
C GLN A 188 3.51 -17.67 -4.06
N ILE A 189 3.33 -16.57 -4.79
CA ILE A 189 2.00 -16.03 -5.11
C ILE A 189 1.19 -17.04 -5.91
N ASP A 190 1.76 -17.66 -6.94
CA ASP A 190 1.06 -18.66 -7.74
C ASP A 190 0.61 -19.86 -6.87
N ASN A 191 1.42 -20.30 -5.92
CA ASN A 191 1.04 -21.34 -4.97
C ASN A 191 -0.10 -20.91 -4.05
N ILE A 192 -0.06 -19.67 -3.51
CA ILE A 192 -1.12 -19.11 -2.66
C ILE A 192 -2.43 -18.99 -3.46
N LEU A 193 -2.35 -18.49 -4.69
CA LEU A 193 -3.52 -18.36 -5.58
C LEU A 193 -4.12 -19.73 -5.92
N ASN A 194 -3.30 -20.75 -6.14
CA ASN A 194 -3.77 -22.11 -6.36
C ASN A 194 -4.53 -22.65 -5.13
N ILE A 195 -4.05 -22.38 -3.93
CA ILE A 195 -4.75 -22.75 -2.69
C ILE A 195 -6.09 -22.00 -2.59
N LEU A 196 -6.10 -20.70 -2.88
CA LEU A 196 -7.31 -19.88 -2.83
C LEU A 196 -8.37 -20.31 -3.85
N PHE A 197 -7.95 -20.62 -5.09
CA PHE A 197 -8.90 -21.00 -6.15
C PHE A 197 -9.36 -22.46 -6.07
N PHE A 198 -8.49 -23.36 -5.66
CA PHE A 198 -8.77 -24.79 -5.73
C PHE A 198 -8.84 -25.47 -4.36
N GLY A 199 -8.46 -24.79 -3.29
CA GLY A 199 -8.41 -25.32 -1.93
C GLY A 199 -7.29 -26.34 -1.74
N ILE A 200 -7.27 -26.95 -0.57
CA ILE A 200 -6.27 -27.98 -0.15
C ILE A 200 -6.84 -29.39 -0.11
N VAL A 201 -8.17 -29.52 -0.30
CA VAL A 201 -8.85 -30.81 -0.25
C VAL A 201 -8.87 -31.43 -1.65
N LYS A 202 -8.41 -32.66 -1.75
CA LYS A 202 -8.49 -33.43 -3.00
C LYS A 202 -9.98 -33.68 -3.33
N ARG A 203 -10.42 -33.22 -4.49
CA ARG A 203 -11.76 -33.51 -5.05
C ARG A 203 -11.78 -34.83 -5.78
#